data_eea5c1971ab1504f5fbb1416ee1aee36
#
_entry.id   eea5c1971ab1504f5fbb1416ee1aee36
#
_cell.length_a   1.000
_cell.length_b   1.000
_cell.length_c   1.000
_cell.angle_alpha   90.00
_cell.angle_beta   90.00
_cell.angle_gamma   90.00
#
_symmetry.space_group_name_H-M   'P 1'
#
loop_
_entity.id
_entity.type
_entity.pdbx_description
1 polymer ?
#
loop_
_entity_poly.entity_id
_entity_poly.type
_entity_poly.pdbx_seq_one_letter_code
_entity_poly.pdbx_strand_id
1 'polypeptide(L)'
;LFSGSGCNRWYPDANGTPAMWVDGEGVSNLRGPFNDKVTETQAETTPVKISLRGSYFDSLTVNIKVTVSSDTDLSAEPLYLFVMATIDSVHYAGYNGETEHEQVFLGFIGDTGPGGFGKELTLNKDQPIEWTDTWTMKSDYPNEAHGRDLGLISDWNTTVWDKKNMNLVAF
;
A
#
# COMPACT_ATOMS: atom_id res chain seq x y z
N LEU A 1 8.99 1.01 -9.12
CA LEU A 1 8.76 2.19 -9.97
C LEU A 1 7.42 2.02 -10.67
N PHE A 2 6.41 2.73 -10.20
CA PHE A 2 5.11 2.76 -10.86
C PHE A 2 5.23 3.53 -12.16
N SER A 3 5.30 2.84 -13.29
CA SER A 3 5.29 3.51 -14.59
C SER A 3 3.89 4.01 -14.91
N GLY A 4 3.77 5.29 -15.01
CA GLY A 4 2.85 6.07 -15.85
C GLY A 4 1.34 6.01 -15.58
N SER A 5 0.70 4.89 -15.37
CA SER A 5 -0.78 4.85 -15.33
C SER A 5 -1.39 4.80 -13.92
N GLY A 6 -0.67 4.26 -12.95
CA GLY A 6 -1.15 4.15 -11.57
C GLY A 6 -0.99 5.45 -10.78
N CYS A 7 0.20 6.05 -10.81
CA CYS A 7 0.48 7.31 -10.11
C CYS A 7 -0.39 8.48 -10.58
N ASN A 8 -0.57 8.61 -11.90
CA ASN A 8 -1.37 9.69 -12.48
C ASN A 8 -2.86 9.64 -12.11
N ARG A 9 -3.34 8.50 -11.62
CA ARG A 9 -4.73 8.39 -11.19
C ARG A 9 -4.93 8.88 -9.76
N TRP A 10 -3.93 8.69 -8.90
CA TRP A 10 -3.95 9.13 -7.51
C TRP A 10 -3.42 10.55 -7.37
N TYR A 11 -2.47 10.88 -8.22
CA TYR A 11 -1.76 12.16 -8.21
C TYR A 11 -1.64 12.69 -9.65
N PRO A 12 -2.73 13.20 -10.24
CA PRO A 12 -2.77 13.63 -11.65
C PRO A 12 -1.79 14.76 -11.94
N ASP A 13 -1.40 15.51 -10.91
CA ASP A 13 -0.46 16.64 -11.02
C ASP A 13 1.01 16.25 -10.81
N ALA A 14 1.30 14.95 -10.69
CA ALA A 14 2.67 14.45 -10.57
C ALA A 14 3.44 14.57 -11.88
N ASN A 15 4.09 15.71 -12.08
CA ASN A 15 4.83 16.04 -13.31
C ASN A 15 6.32 15.69 -13.24
N GLY A 16 6.67 14.57 -12.60
CA GLY A 16 8.07 14.11 -12.53
C GLY A 16 8.50 13.67 -11.14
N THR A 17 9.78 13.31 -11.03
CA THR A 17 10.40 12.89 -9.77
C THR A 17 11.56 13.81 -9.39
N PRO A 18 11.78 14.09 -8.10
CA PRO A 18 10.96 13.67 -6.96
C PRO A 18 9.67 14.50 -6.83
N ALA A 19 8.56 13.82 -6.60
CA ALA A 19 7.28 14.46 -6.27
C ALA A 19 6.82 13.88 -4.91
N MET A 20 6.34 14.74 -4.01
CA MET A 20 6.01 14.36 -2.64
C MET A 20 4.57 14.79 -2.31
N TRP A 21 3.86 13.91 -1.65
CA TRP A 21 2.52 14.13 -1.12
C TRP A 21 2.47 13.73 0.34
N VAL A 22 1.72 14.45 1.11
CA VAL A 22 1.37 14.11 2.49
C VAL A 22 -0.14 14.19 2.58
N ASP A 23 -0.75 13.08 2.95
CA ASP A 23 -2.21 12.93 3.06
C ASP A 23 -2.99 13.41 1.82
N GLY A 24 -2.50 13.03 0.64
CA GLY A 24 -3.13 13.37 -0.64
C GLY A 24 -2.83 14.78 -1.15
N GLU A 25 -2.17 15.64 -0.38
CA GLU A 25 -1.77 16.98 -0.79
C GLU A 25 -0.33 17.02 -1.32
N GLY A 26 -0.14 17.65 -2.49
CA GLY A 26 1.19 17.88 -3.06
C GLY A 26 2.01 18.83 -2.19
N VAL A 27 3.24 18.45 -1.88
CA VAL A 27 4.14 19.22 -1.03
C VAL A 27 5.43 19.49 -1.78
N SER A 28 6.06 20.64 -1.48
CA SER A 28 7.40 20.93 -1.98
C SER A 28 8.37 19.82 -1.55
N ASN A 29 9.25 19.41 -2.48
CA ASN A 29 10.29 18.41 -2.21
C ASN A 29 11.46 18.96 -1.35
N LEU A 30 11.34 20.14 -0.81
CA LEU A 30 12.28 20.70 0.16
C LEU A 30 12.01 20.10 1.54
N ARG A 31 13.06 19.77 2.26
CA ARG A 31 12.97 19.11 3.57
C ARG A 31 12.12 19.86 4.60
N GLY A 32 12.25 21.21 4.64
CA GLY A 32 11.50 22.05 5.59
C GLY A 32 9.99 21.91 5.38
N PRO A 33 9.46 22.37 4.22
CA PRO A 33 8.02 22.28 3.93
C PRO A 33 7.44 20.87 4.04
N PHE A 34 8.20 19.85 3.67
CA PHE A 34 7.76 18.46 3.84
C PHE A 34 7.59 18.09 5.32
N ASN A 35 8.58 18.37 6.16
CA ASN A 35 8.51 18.08 7.58
C ASN A 35 7.40 18.89 8.27
N ASP A 36 7.19 20.14 7.87
CA ASP A 36 6.13 21.00 8.42
C ASP A 36 4.76 20.38 8.10
N LYS A 37 4.54 19.97 6.84
CA LYS A 37 3.28 19.32 6.44
C LYS A 37 3.04 17.99 7.15
N VAL A 38 4.07 17.16 7.30
CA VAL A 38 3.97 15.91 8.06
C VAL A 38 3.57 16.20 9.51
N THR A 39 4.18 17.22 10.15
CA THR A 39 3.88 17.58 11.53
C THR A 39 2.44 18.10 11.66
N GLU A 40 1.98 18.93 10.72
CA GLU A 40 0.60 19.42 10.64
C GLU A 40 -0.39 18.25 10.54
N THR A 41 -0.20 17.37 9.56
CA THR A 41 -1.08 16.21 9.32
C THR A 41 -1.11 15.25 10.51
N GLN A 42 0.03 15.02 11.18
CA GLN A 42 0.08 14.19 12.38
C GLN A 42 -0.70 14.78 13.57
N ALA A 43 -0.95 16.07 13.59
CA ALA A 43 -1.75 16.72 14.62
C ALA A 43 -3.27 16.65 14.35
N GLU A 44 -3.66 16.27 13.14
CA GLU A 44 -5.06 16.09 12.77
C GLU A 44 -5.63 14.82 13.41
N THR A 45 -6.93 14.88 13.71
CA THR A 45 -7.68 13.74 14.24
C THR A 45 -8.59 13.18 13.16
N THR A 46 -8.58 11.87 13.00
CA THR A 46 -9.53 11.19 12.12
C THR A 46 -10.64 10.51 12.91
N PRO A 47 -11.91 10.60 12.48
CA PRO A 47 -12.99 9.84 13.08
C PRO A 47 -12.94 8.35 12.71
N VAL A 48 -12.14 7.98 11.71
CA VAL A 48 -12.05 6.60 11.21
C VAL A 48 -10.99 5.81 11.97
N LYS A 49 -11.36 4.58 12.35
CA LYS A 49 -10.46 3.61 12.99
C LYS A 49 -10.41 2.35 12.14
N ILE A 50 -9.19 1.90 11.84
CA ILE A 50 -8.93 0.68 11.09
C ILE A 50 -8.22 -0.31 12.01
N SER A 51 -8.74 -1.54 12.07
CA SER A 51 -8.10 -2.67 12.74
C SER A 51 -7.84 -3.75 11.71
N LEU A 52 -6.57 -4.10 11.53
CA LEU A 52 -6.12 -5.12 10.60
C LEU A 52 -5.59 -6.33 11.37
N ARG A 53 -6.04 -7.52 10.99
CA ARG A 53 -5.53 -8.81 11.53
C ARG A 53 -5.25 -9.75 10.39
N GLY A 54 -4.07 -10.37 10.43
CA GLY A 54 -3.67 -11.47 9.56
C GLY A 54 -3.43 -12.74 10.35
N SER A 55 -3.81 -13.88 9.81
CA SER A 55 -3.46 -15.19 10.36
C SER A 55 -3.02 -16.11 9.23
N TYR A 56 -1.88 -16.77 9.41
CA TYR A 56 -1.40 -17.72 8.41
C TYR A 56 -2.30 -18.96 8.39
N PHE A 57 -2.74 -19.32 7.19
CA PHE A 57 -3.43 -20.58 6.93
C PHE A 57 -2.43 -21.68 6.60
N ASP A 58 -1.43 -21.35 5.77
CA ASP A 58 -0.28 -22.19 5.46
C ASP A 58 0.98 -21.33 5.28
N SER A 59 2.02 -21.91 4.69
CA SER A 59 3.30 -21.22 4.54
C SER A 59 3.28 -20.01 3.60
N LEU A 60 2.29 -19.89 2.73
CA LEU A 60 2.19 -18.84 1.71
C LEU A 60 0.86 -18.09 1.74
N THR A 61 -0.13 -18.59 2.48
CA THR A 61 -1.49 -18.07 2.48
C THR A 61 -1.82 -17.42 3.82
N VAL A 62 -2.34 -16.22 3.78
CA VAL A 62 -2.79 -15.46 4.96
C VAL A 62 -4.28 -15.14 4.83
N ASN A 63 -5.04 -15.45 5.89
CA ASN A 63 -6.40 -14.95 6.06
C ASN A 63 -6.35 -13.57 6.67
N ILE A 64 -7.09 -12.64 6.11
CA ILE A 64 -7.06 -11.22 6.45
C ILE A 64 -8.44 -10.81 6.92
N LYS A 65 -8.49 -10.08 8.02
CA LYS A 65 -9.68 -9.42 8.50
C LYS A 65 -9.38 -7.95 8.77
N VAL A 66 -10.15 -7.08 8.15
CA VAL A 66 -10.12 -5.64 8.40
C VAL A 66 -11.45 -5.23 9.01
N THR A 67 -11.40 -4.46 10.08
CA THR A 67 -12.58 -3.83 10.67
C THR A 67 -12.39 -2.33 10.59
N VAL A 68 -13.34 -1.66 9.96
CA VAL A 68 -13.35 -0.19 9.82
C VAL A 68 -14.55 0.35 10.58
N SER A 69 -14.34 1.36 11.39
CA SER A 69 -15.41 2.04 12.15
C SER A 69 -15.20 3.55 12.16
N SER A 70 -16.28 4.29 12.40
CA SER A 70 -16.23 5.74 12.56
C SER A 70 -17.09 6.16 13.75
N ASP A 71 -16.67 7.20 14.45
CA ASP A 71 -17.45 7.84 15.52
C ASP A 71 -18.37 8.97 15.00
N THR A 72 -18.30 9.23 13.68
CA THR A 72 -19.16 10.15 12.93
C THR A 72 -19.86 9.42 11.79
N ASP A 73 -20.98 9.93 11.31
CA ASP A 73 -21.64 9.42 10.11
C ASP A 73 -20.91 9.96 8.86
N LEU A 74 -20.31 9.06 8.11
CA LEU A 74 -19.60 9.32 6.85
C LEU A 74 -20.27 8.61 5.67
N SER A 75 -21.54 8.23 5.79
CA SER A 75 -22.25 7.47 4.76
C SER A 75 -22.45 8.23 3.44
N ALA A 76 -22.32 9.55 3.45
CA ALA A 76 -22.41 10.40 2.27
C ALA A 76 -21.04 10.61 1.57
N GLU A 77 -19.95 10.18 2.19
CA GLU A 77 -18.60 10.38 1.66
C GLU A 77 -18.17 9.18 0.79
N PRO A 78 -17.48 9.42 -0.32
CA PRO A 78 -16.95 8.35 -1.17
C PRO A 78 -15.68 7.74 -0.55
N LEU A 79 -15.85 6.79 0.36
CA LEU A 79 -14.76 6.14 1.07
C LEU A 79 -14.38 4.81 0.42
N TYR A 80 -13.10 4.53 0.40
CA TYR A 80 -12.55 3.30 -0.16
C TYR A 80 -11.52 2.68 0.78
N LEU A 81 -11.65 1.38 1.02
CA LEU A 81 -10.65 0.60 1.74
C LEU A 81 -9.65 0.01 0.74
N PHE A 82 -8.38 0.23 1.01
CA PHE A 82 -7.27 -0.44 0.34
C PHE A 82 -6.56 -1.36 1.30
N VAL A 83 -6.23 -2.56 0.84
CA VAL A 83 -5.41 -3.52 1.58
C VAL A 83 -4.31 -4.00 0.65
N MET A 84 -3.07 -3.89 1.10
CA MET A 84 -1.92 -4.30 0.31
C MET A 84 -0.96 -5.16 1.12
N ALA A 85 -0.18 -5.98 0.42
CA ALA A 85 0.96 -6.67 0.95
C ALA A 85 2.25 -5.94 0.57
N THR A 86 3.16 -5.84 1.51
CA THR A 86 4.53 -5.35 1.31
C THR A 86 5.52 -6.35 1.89
N ILE A 87 6.78 -6.23 1.52
CA ILE A 87 7.86 -7.02 2.09
C ILE A 87 9.05 -6.12 2.41
N ASP A 88 9.67 -6.36 3.55
CA ASP A 88 10.87 -5.69 4.01
C ASP A 88 12.12 -6.51 3.74
N SER A 89 13.29 -5.87 3.90
CA SER A 89 14.61 -6.50 3.77
C SER A 89 14.85 -7.15 2.41
N VAL A 90 14.39 -6.49 1.35
CA VAL A 90 14.69 -6.92 -0.01
C VAL A 90 16.08 -6.42 -0.40
N HIS A 91 16.99 -7.36 -0.62
CA HIS A 91 18.35 -7.04 -1.04
C HIS A 91 18.44 -6.98 -2.55
N TYR A 92 18.63 -5.79 -3.08
CA TYR A 92 18.81 -5.55 -4.50
C TYR A 92 19.68 -4.30 -4.74
N ALA A 93 20.69 -4.41 -5.55
CA ALA A 93 21.54 -3.26 -5.91
C ALA A 93 20.83 -2.34 -6.90
N GLY A 94 20.18 -1.31 -6.40
CA GLY A 94 19.56 -0.28 -7.22
C GLY A 94 20.55 0.62 -7.94
N TYR A 95 20.13 1.27 -9.02
CA TYR A 95 20.97 2.21 -9.78
C TYR A 95 21.41 3.43 -8.94
N ASN A 96 20.68 3.76 -7.90
CA ASN A 96 21.00 4.82 -6.94
C ASN A 96 22.03 4.40 -5.88
N GLY A 97 22.53 3.16 -5.94
CA GLY A 97 23.46 2.59 -4.96
C GLY A 97 22.79 2.04 -3.68
N GLU A 98 21.47 2.10 -3.59
CA GLU A 98 20.72 1.49 -2.50
C GLU A 98 20.69 -0.03 -2.66
N THR A 99 20.99 -0.76 -1.60
CA THR A 99 21.12 -2.22 -1.60
C THR A 99 20.08 -2.93 -0.75
N GLU A 100 19.40 -2.20 0.13
CA GLU A 100 18.32 -2.71 0.98
C GLU A 100 17.06 -1.89 0.77
N HIS A 101 15.95 -2.57 0.57
CA HIS A 101 14.66 -1.93 0.30
C HIS A 101 13.63 -2.43 1.29
N GLU A 102 12.97 -1.49 1.94
CA GLU A 102 11.89 -1.74 2.89
C GLU A 102 10.54 -1.38 2.27
N GLN A 103 9.46 -2.00 2.78
CA GLN A 103 8.09 -1.75 2.35
C GLN A 103 7.89 -1.93 0.83
N VAL A 104 8.59 -2.90 0.23
CA VAL A 104 8.45 -3.19 -1.20
C VAL A 104 7.05 -3.70 -1.49
N PHE A 105 6.32 -3.00 -2.35
CA PHE A 105 4.94 -3.32 -2.70
C PHE A 105 4.86 -4.65 -3.47
N LEU A 106 4.04 -5.58 -2.98
CA LEU A 106 3.78 -6.87 -3.61
C LEU A 106 2.47 -6.90 -4.40
N GLY A 107 1.47 -6.19 -3.94
CA GLY A 107 0.17 -6.12 -4.61
C GLY A 107 -0.95 -5.69 -3.68
N PHE A 108 -2.05 -5.24 -4.28
CA PHE A 108 -3.31 -5.07 -3.56
C PHE A 108 -3.99 -6.42 -3.36
N ILE A 109 -4.78 -6.51 -2.28
CA ILE A 109 -5.45 -7.73 -1.85
C ILE A 109 -6.95 -7.57 -2.05
N GLY A 110 -7.56 -8.62 -2.62
CA GLY A 110 -8.99 -8.72 -2.78
C GLY A 110 -9.58 -7.92 -3.93
N ASP A 111 -10.90 -7.79 -3.89
CA ASP A 111 -11.64 -6.98 -4.85
C ASP A 111 -11.41 -5.50 -4.56
N THR A 112 -10.57 -4.91 -5.39
CA THR A 112 -10.21 -3.50 -5.28
C THR A 112 -11.26 -2.55 -5.89
N GLY A 113 -12.47 -3.02 -6.11
CA GLY A 113 -13.59 -2.21 -6.58
C GLY A 113 -13.58 -1.85 -8.07
N PRO A 114 -14.53 -1.07 -8.56
CA PRO A 114 -14.65 -0.70 -9.96
C PRO A 114 -13.39 -0.06 -10.51
N GLY A 115 -12.81 -0.68 -11.51
CA GLY A 115 -11.56 -0.23 -12.10
C GLY A 115 -10.31 -0.54 -11.27
N GLY A 116 -10.40 -1.45 -10.29
CA GLY A 116 -9.26 -1.92 -9.51
C GLY A 116 -8.80 -0.97 -8.41
N PHE A 117 -9.68 -0.15 -7.84
CA PHE A 117 -9.31 0.89 -6.87
C PHE A 117 -10.18 0.86 -5.63
N GLY A 118 -9.72 0.15 -4.62
CA GLY A 118 -10.31 0.14 -3.29
C GLY A 118 -11.67 -0.56 -3.21
N LYS A 119 -12.01 -1.00 -2.03
CA LYS A 119 -13.35 -1.50 -1.68
C LYS A 119 -14.17 -0.32 -1.20
N GLU A 120 -15.23 0.02 -1.90
CA GLU A 120 -16.16 1.07 -1.49
C GLU A 120 -16.78 0.74 -0.13
N LEU A 121 -16.80 1.73 0.75
CA LEU A 121 -17.34 1.63 2.11
C LEU A 121 -18.45 2.65 2.32
N THR A 122 -19.46 2.25 3.09
CA THR A 122 -20.50 3.17 3.62
C THR A 122 -20.39 3.13 5.14
N LEU A 123 -19.75 4.12 5.74
CA LEU A 123 -19.52 4.17 7.18
C LEU A 123 -20.61 4.98 7.89
N ASN A 124 -21.51 4.29 8.59
CA ASN A 124 -22.42 4.93 9.53
C ASN A 124 -21.77 5.03 10.90
N LYS A 125 -22.15 6.05 11.67
CA LYS A 125 -21.67 6.25 13.03
C LYS A 125 -21.85 4.99 13.88
N ASP A 126 -20.79 4.60 14.57
CA ASP A 126 -20.75 3.47 15.52
C ASP A 126 -21.18 2.10 14.92
N GLN A 127 -21.19 1.97 13.60
CA GLN A 127 -21.51 0.73 12.89
C GLN A 127 -20.25 0.21 12.17
N PRO A 128 -19.47 -0.67 12.79
CA PRO A 128 -18.26 -1.20 12.17
C PRO A 128 -18.59 -2.07 10.96
N ILE A 129 -17.76 -1.94 9.91
CA ILE A 129 -17.78 -2.79 8.73
C ILE A 129 -16.63 -3.77 8.85
N GLU A 130 -16.91 -5.04 8.58
CA GLU A 130 -15.90 -6.09 8.50
C GLU A 130 -15.69 -6.49 7.04
N TRP A 131 -14.44 -6.53 6.63
CA TRP A 131 -14.00 -7.07 5.35
C TRP A 131 -13.02 -8.19 5.61
N THR A 132 -13.17 -9.30 4.88
CA THR A 132 -12.29 -10.46 4.99
C THR A 132 -11.88 -10.94 3.61
N ASP A 133 -10.64 -11.36 3.49
CA ASP A 133 -10.13 -11.99 2.28
C ASP A 133 -8.99 -12.96 2.62
N THR A 134 -8.55 -13.69 1.61
CA THR A 134 -7.42 -14.62 1.70
C THR A 134 -6.44 -14.26 0.59
N TRP A 135 -5.19 -13.96 0.99
CA TRP A 135 -4.14 -13.68 0.04
C TRP A 135 -3.08 -14.77 0.07
N THR A 136 -2.66 -15.20 -1.12
CA THR A 136 -1.62 -16.22 -1.28
C THR A 136 -0.45 -15.60 -2.03
N MET A 137 0.73 -15.64 -1.41
CA MET A 137 1.96 -15.28 -2.09
C MET A 137 2.28 -16.34 -3.14
N LYS A 138 2.46 -15.94 -4.37
CA LYS A 138 2.84 -16.87 -5.45
C LYS A 138 4.24 -17.41 -5.19
N SER A 139 4.42 -18.71 -5.40
CA SER A 139 5.70 -19.39 -5.16
C SER A 139 6.83 -18.92 -6.07
N ASP A 140 6.48 -18.35 -7.21
CA ASP A 140 7.40 -17.80 -8.22
C ASP A 140 7.52 -16.26 -8.12
N TYR A 141 6.95 -15.65 -7.09
CA TYR A 141 7.15 -14.25 -6.82
C TYR A 141 8.62 -13.99 -6.50
N PRO A 142 9.30 -13.03 -7.13
CA PRO A 142 8.79 -11.93 -7.95
C PRO A 142 8.83 -12.12 -9.47
N ASN A 143 9.14 -13.32 -9.96
CA ASN A 143 9.47 -13.57 -11.37
C ASN A 143 8.35 -13.23 -12.36
N GLU A 144 7.10 -13.32 -11.97
CA GLU A 144 5.99 -13.06 -12.91
C GLU A 144 5.53 -11.62 -12.99
N ALA A 145 5.66 -10.85 -11.89
CA ALA A 145 4.84 -9.67 -11.77
C ALA A 145 5.37 -8.42 -12.46
N HIS A 146 6.68 -8.14 -12.42
CA HIS A 146 7.17 -6.82 -12.86
C HIS A 146 8.59 -6.80 -13.43
N GLY A 147 9.35 -7.87 -13.35
CA GLY A 147 10.77 -7.87 -13.70
C GLY A 147 11.05 -8.08 -15.18
N ARG A 148 10.17 -8.77 -15.90
CA ARG A 148 10.43 -9.17 -17.28
C ARG A 148 10.42 -8.02 -18.28
N ASP A 149 9.50 -7.09 -18.09
CA ASP A 149 9.27 -6.03 -19.08
C ASP A 149 10.30 -4.91 -19.01
N LEU A 150 11.05 -4.81 -17.93
CA LEU A 150 11.98 -3.70 -17.74
C LEU A 150 13.45 -4.07 -17.98
N GLY A 151 13.77 -5.35 -18.16
CA GLY A 151 15.16 -5.80 -18.38
C GLY A 151 16.13 -5.45 -17.24
N LEU A 152 15.61 -4.94 -16.13
CA LEU A 152 16.38 -4.31 -15.08
C LEU A 152 16.76 -5.26 -13.94
N ILE A 153 16.15 -6.45 -13.90
CA ILE A 153 16.28 -7.35 -12.76
C ILE A 153 16.60 -8.75 -13.24
N SER A 154 17.84 -8.94 -13.68
CA SER A 154 18.35 -10.27 -14.08
C SER A 154 18.58 -11.19 -12.86
N ASP A 155 18.74 -10.62 -11.67
CA ASP A 155 19.22 -11.32 -10.48
C ASP A 155 18.17 -11.49 -9.36
N TRP A 156 16.88 -11.35 -9.66
CA TRP A 156 15.81 -11.64 -8.72
C TRP A 156 15.90 -13.03 -8.10
N ASN A 157 16.48 -13.99 -8.81
CA ASN A 157 16.67 -15.35 -8.33
C ASN A 157 17.64 -15.45 -7.14
N THR A 158 18.42 -14.42 -6.86
CA THR A 158 19.33 -14.36 -5.71
C THR A 158 18.72 -13.66 -4.50
N THR A 159 17.60 -12.97 -4.67
CA THR A 159 16.90 -12.32 -3.58
C THR A 159 16.14 -13.39 -2.79
N VAL A 160 16.58 -13.64 -1.57
CA VAL A 160 15.89 -14.57 -0.67
C VAL A 160 14.67 -13.86 -0.09
N TRP A 161 13.50 -14.23 -0.58
CA TRP A 161 12.23 -13.75 -0.07
C TRP A 161 11.89 -14.49 1.23
N ASP A 162 11.98 -13.79 2.35
CA ASP A 162 11.54 -14.32 3.64
C ASP A 162 10.13 -13.79 3.94
N LYS A 163 9.15 -14.69 3.90
CA LYS A 163 7.76 -14.38 4.27
C LYS A 163 7.59 -13.84 5.70
N LYS A 164 8.60 -14.01 6.56
CA LYS A 164 8.59 -13.40 7.89
C LYS A 164 8.69 -11.87 7.83
N ASN A 165 9.21 -11.35 6.73
CA ASN A 165 9.35 -9.92 6.48
C ASN A 165 8.15 -9.34 5.76
N MET A 166 7.10 -10.13 5.53
CA MET A 166 5.86 -9.64 4.91
C MET A 166 5.02 -8.83 5.88
N ASN A 167 4.54 -7.71 5.40
CA ASN A 167 3.60 -6.83 6.09
C ASN A 167 2.28 -6.72 5.34
N LEU A 168 1.23 -6.48 6.08
CA LEU A 168 -0.08 -6.10 5.56
C LEU A 168 -0.34 -4.65 5.96
N VAL A 169 -0.81 -3.86 5.02
CA VAL A 169 -1.16 -2.45 5.23
C VAL A 169 -2.59 -2.24 4.78
N ALA A 170 -3.40 -1.59 5.61
CA ALA A 170 -4.77 -1.18 5.30
C ALA A 170 -4.91 0.33 5.50
N PHE A 171 -5.53 1.02 4.55
CA PHE A 171 -5.76 2.46 4.58
C PHE A 171 -6.99 2.85 3.78
#